data_439722da2ca2b9f3925673cde98864e2
#
_entry.id   439722da2ca2b9f3925673cde98864e2
#
_cell.length_a   1.000
_cell.length_b   1.000
_cell.length_c   1.000
_cell.angle_alpha   90.00
_cell.angle_beta   90.00
_cell.angle_gamma   90.00
#
_symmetry.space_group_name_H-M   'P 1'
#
loop_
_entity.id
_entity.type
_entity.pdbx_description
1 polymer ?
#
loop_
_entity_poly.entity_id
_entity_poly.type
_entity_poly.pdbx_seq_one_letter_code
_entity_poly.pdbx_strand_id
1 'polypeptide(L)'
;GRVSVHREGFTRAMGLAGDGDRIVVASAHQLWRLENMLGPGEQANGAYDRLYVPRAAHVTGDCDVHELAIDRAGRIMFVNTRFSCLAVPSARYGFTPVWNPEFISKLAAEDRCHLNGLAMHEGVPRYVTAVGRADMVDGWRAHRMEGGLLIDVATQAVVADALSMPHSPRVLPDGSVLMLDSGHGELIRVDPVGGRRETVARLRGFGRGLALHNGFAILTLSLPRNGSFGGLHLEDMLIAAGTAPVCAVQIIDLR
;
A
#
# COMPACT_ATOMS: atom_id res chain seq x y z
N GLY A 1 3.16 -0.54 29.44
CA GLY A 1 2.13 -1.56 29.14
C GLY A 1 2.76 -2.84 28.67
N ARG A 2 2.13 -3.97 28.90
CA ARG A 2 2.61 -5.29 28.44
C ARG A 2 2.16 -5.48 27.00
N VAL A 3 3.10 -5.67 26.07
CA VAL A 3 2.79 -6.01 24.67
C VAL A 3 2.69 -7.54 24.57
N SER A 4 1.60 -8.03 23.99
CA SER A 4 1.46 -9.41 23.58
C SER A 4 1.34 -9.49 22.05
N VAL A 5 1.92 -10.52 21.46
CA VAL A 5 1.88 -10.76 20.02
C VAL A 5 1.02 -11.99 19.77
N HIS A 6 -0.02 -11.81 18.95
CA HIS A 6 -0.84 -12.88 18.43
C HIS A 6 -0.53 -13.05 16.92
N ARG A 7 -0.46 -14.29 16.44
CA ARG A 7 -0.19 -14.58 15.03
C ARG A 7 -1.37 -15.30 14.41
N GLU A 8 -1.94 -14.69 13.36
CA GLU A 8 -2.91 -15.33 12.47
C GLU A 8 -2.25 -15.66 11.12
N GLY A 9 -2.56 -16.84 10.61
CA GLY A 9 -2.00 -17.31 9.33
C GLY A 9 -2.85 -16.90 8.15
N PHE A 10 -2.49 -15.78 7.48
CA PHE A 10 -3.05 -15.41 6.18
C PHE A 10 -2.03 -15.69 5.08
N THR A 11 -2.41 -16.48 4.08
CA THR A 11 -1.52 -16.78 2.95
C THR A 11 -1.25 -15.51 2.15
N ARG A 12 0.00 -15.07 2.07
CA ARG A 12 0.46 -13.90 1.31
C ARG A 12 -0.37 -12.64 1.63
N ALA A 13 -0.54 -12.31 2.91
CA ALA A 13 -1.20 -11.08 3.32
C ALA A 13 -0.35 -9.85 2.94
N MET A 14 -0.94 -8.87 2.26
CA MET A 14 -0.28 -7.61 1.88
C MET A 14 -1.14 -6.39 2.17
N GLY A 15 -2.32 -6.27 1.57
CA GLY A 15 -3.21 -5.13 1.80
C GLY A 15 -3.90 -5.19 3.17
N LEU A 16 -3.94 -4.06 3.86
CA LEU A 16 -4.58 -3.90 5.17
C LEU A 16 -5.27 -2.54 5.26
N ALA A 17 -6.54 -2.52 5.69
CA ALA A 17 -7.23 -1.29 6.07
C ALA A 17 -8.15 -1.51 7.27
N GLY A 18 -8.48 -0.42 7.98
CA GLY A 18 -9.42 -0.46 9.09
C GLY A 18 -10.07 0.90 9.33
N ASP A 19 -11.22 0.90 10.00
CA ASP A 19 -11.99 2.11 10.37
C ASP A 19 -12.29 2.17 11.88
N GLY A 20 -11.57 1.37 12.67
CA GLY A 20 -11.74 1.27 14.13
C GLY A 20 -12.70 0.16 14.55
N ASP A 21 -13.79 -0.10 13.82
CA ASP A 21 -14.75 -1.15 14.12
C ASP A 21 -14.49 -2.43 13.32
N ARG A 22 -13.80 -2.32 12.20
CA ARG A 22 -13.40 -3.46 11.39
C ARG A 22 -11.97 -3.34 10.87
N ILE A 23 -11.41 -4.50 10.57
CA ILE A 23 -10.15 -4.65 9.84
C ILE A 23 -10.44 -5.49 8.59
N VAL A 24 -9.90 -5.06 7.46
CA VAL A 24 -9.92 -5.83 6.21
C VAL A 24 -8.50 -6.23 5.87
N VAL A 25 -8.29 -7.52 5.61
CA VAL A 25 -6.99 -8.09 5.23
C VAL A 25 -7.11 -8.71 3.86
N ALA A 26 -6.26 -8.32 2.92
CA ALA A 26 -6.12 -9.03 1.65
C ALA A 26 -5.13 -10.18 1.79
N SER A 27 -5.57 -11.39 1.44
CA SER A 27 -4.73 -12.57 1.29
C SER A 27 -4.58 -12.97 -0.17
N ALA A 28 -3.91 -14.08 -0.47
CA ALA A 28 -3.64 -14.52 -1.84
C ALA A 28 -4.87 -14.55 -2.75
N HIS A 29 -6.03 -14.97 -2.21
CA HIS A 29 -7.24 -15.20 -3.01
C HIS A 29 -8.52 -14.65 -2.36
N GLN A 30 -8.39 -13.95 -1.22
CA GLN A 30 -9.53 -13.53 -0.42
C GLN A 30 -9.31 -12.18 0.24
N LEU A 31 -10.40 -11.43 0.42
CA LEU A 31 -10.48 -10.28 1.31
C LEU A 31 -11.23 -10.73 2.57
N TRP A 32 -10.51 -10.77 3.69
CA TRP A 32 -11.05 -11.12 4.99
C TRP A 32 -11.56 -9.87 5.70
N ARG A 33 -12.77 -9.94 6.23
CA ARG A 33 -13.36 -8.91 7.07
C ARG A 33 -13.46 -9.40 8.52
N LEU A 34 -12.76 -8.70 9.40
CA LEU A 34 -12.79 -8.91 10.84
C LEU A 34 -13.59 -7.77 11.47
N GLU A 35 -14.54 -8.08 12.33
CA GLU A 35 -15.36 -7.11 13.05
C GLU A 35 -14.92 -7.04 14.51
N ASN A 36 -14.92 -5.85 15.10
CA ASN A 36 -14.78 -5.68 16.53
C ASN A 36 -16.05 -6.18 17.23
N MET A 37 -15.88 -7.13 18.12
CA MET A 37 -16.98 -7.79 18.83
C MET A 37 -17.34 -7.15 20.16
N LEU A 38 -16.60 -6.10 20.58
CA LEU A 38 -16.84 -5.41 21.83
C LEU A 38 -17.71 -4.16 21.62
N GLY A 39 -18.71 -4.01 22.47
CA GLY A 39 -19.49 -2.80 22.61
C GLY A 39 -18.74 -1.69 23.37
N PRO A 40 -19.31 -0.48 23.45
CA PRO A 40 -18.74 0.62 24.21
C PRO A 40 -18.54 0.24 25.68
N GLY A 41 -17.30 0.40 26.16
CA GLY A 41 -16.92 0.09 27.55
C GLY A 41 -16.67 -1.39 27.87
N GLU A 42 -16.92 -2.30 26.92
CA GLU A 42 -16.59 -3.71 27.09
C GLU A 42 -15.08 -3.96 26.94
N GLN A 43 -14.60 -4.99 27.58
CA GLN A 43 -13.19 -5.41 27.52
C GLN A 43 -13.07 -6.92 27.32
N ALA A 44 -12.18 -7.30 26.41
CA ALA A 44 -11.74 -8.69 26.28
C ALA A 44 -10.60 -8.97 27.27
N ASN A 45 -10.68 -10.12 27.94
CA ASN A 45 -9.66 -10.55 28.92
C ASN A 45 -9.32 -9.50 29.98
N GLY A 46 -10.28 -8.60 30.30
CA GLY A 46 -10.13 -7.57 31.33
C GLY A 46 -9.10 -6.46 31.02
N ALA A 47 -8.61 -6.36 29.78
CA ALA A 47 -7.55 -5.44 29.42
C ALA A 47 -7.64 -4.83 28.01
N TYR A 48 -8.27 -5.50 27.06
CA TYR A 48 -8.28 -5.10 25.66
C TYR A 48 -9.62 -4.43 25.32
N ASP A 49 -9.57 -3.25 24.70
CA ASP A 49 -10.74 -2.47 24.28
C ASP A 49 -11.22 -2.81 22.86
N ARG A 50 -10.59 -3.77 22.20
CA ARG A 50 -10.96 -4.30 20.88
C ARG A 50 -10.74 -5.80 20.82
N LEU A 51 -11.66 -6.49 20.13
CA LEU A 51 -11.58 -7.91 19.81
C LEU A 51 -12.05 -8.13 18.38
N TYR A 52 -11.12 -8.20 17.46
CA TYR A 52 -11.42 -8.41 16.05
C TYR A 52 -11.54 -9.91 15.73
N VAL A 53 -12.68 -10.31 15.17
CA VAL A 53 -12.98 -11.70 14.83
C VAL A 53 -13.35 -11.79 13.35
N PRO A 54 -12.79 -12.74 12.57
CA PRO A 54 -13.19 -12.97 11.19
C PRO A 54 -14.69 -13.25 11.09
N ARG A 55 -15.41 -12.50 10.23
CA ARG A 55 -16.86 -12.62 10.03
C ARG A 55 -17.26 -12.88 8.61
N ALA A 56 -16.47 -12.44 7.65
CA ALA A 56 -16.71 -12.68 6.24
C ALA A 56 -15.40 -12.81 5.48
N ALA A 57 -15.42 -13.58 4.41
CA ALA A 57 -14.37 -13.62 3.42
C ALA A 57 -14.98 -13.52 2.03
N HIS A 58 -14.40 -12.67 1.18
CA HIS A 58 -14.78 -12.54 -0.21
C HIS A 58 -13.71 -13.16 -1.10
N VAL A 59 -14.07 -14.13 -1.94
CA VAL A 59 -13.13 -14.77 -2.86
C VAL A 59 -12.94 -13.89 -4.09
N THR A 60 -11.71 -13.41 -4.28
CA THR A 60 -11.32 -12.56 -5.41
C THR A 60 -10.66 -13.32 -6.56
N GLY A 61 -10.13 -14.51 -6.27
CA GLY A 61 -9.09 -15.13 -7.07
C GLY A 61 -7.73 -14.46 -6.84
N ASP A 62 -6.71 -14.86 -7.59
CA ASP A 62 -5.37 -14.27 -7.48
C ASP A 62 -5.31 -12.89 -8.16
N CYS A 63 -5.52 -11.85 -7.37
CA CYS A 63 -5.45 -10.45 -7.78
C CYS A 63 -4.12 -9.77 -7.40
N ASP A 64 -3.28 -10.44 -6.62
CA ASP A 64 -2.05 -9.88 -6.05
C ASP A 64 -2.28 -8.52 -5.36
N VAL A 65 -3.25 -8.48 -4.43
CA VAL A 65 -3.74 -7.23 -3.82
C VAL A 65 -2.65 -6.60 -2.95
N HIS A 66 -2.07 -5.49 -3.39
CA HIS A 66 -1.01 -4.79 -2.67
C HIS A 66 -1.54 -3.77 -1.67
N GLU A 67 -2.63 -3.11 -1.96
CA GLU A 67 -3.25 -2.11 -1.08
C GLU A 67 -4.77 -2.22 -1.12
N LEU A 68 -5.43 -1.83 -0.04
CA LEU A 68 -6.88 -1.70 0.01
C LEU A 68 -7.29 -0.53 0.91
N ALA A 69 -8.51 -0.07 0.72
CA ALA A 69 -9.10 1.02 1.50
C ALA A 69 -10.59 0.75 1.74
N ILE A 70 -11.15 1.43 2.71
CA ILE A 70 -12.59 1.51 2.95
C ILE A 70 -13.04 2.90 2.50
N ASP A 71 -13.98 2.96 1.56
CA ASP A 71 -14.49 4.22 1.04
C ASP A 71 -15.50 4.87 2.02
N ARG A 72 -15.93 6.11 1.72
CA ARG A 72 -16.91 6.84 2.56
C ARG A 72 -18.27 6.16 2.70
N ALA A 73 -18.62 5.23 1.82
CA ALA A 73 -19.82 4.42 1.90
C ALA A 73 -19.59 3.09 2.63
N GLY A 74 -18.40 2.86 3.18
CA GLY A 74 -18.05 1.64 3.88
C GLY A 74 -17.72 0.47 2.95
N ARG A 75 -17.56 0.69 1.65
CA ARG A 75 -17.22 -0.35 0.68
C ARG A 75 -15.71 -0.57 0.62
N ILE A 76 -15.32 -1.82 0.46
CA ILE A 76 -13.91 -2.18 0.25
C ILE A 76 -13.53 -1.84 -1.19
N MET A 77 -12.45 -1.08 -1.35
CA MET A 77 -11.77 -0.86 -2.63
C MET A 77 -10.35 -1.38 -2.53
N PHE A 78 -9.82 -1.98 -3.58
CA PHE A 78 -8.48 -2.53 -3.56
C PHE A 78 -7.72 -2.34 -4.87
N VAL A 79 -6.41 -2.34 -4.76
CA VAL A 79 -5.50 -2.36 -5.89
C VAL A 79 -5.37 -3.80 -6.37
N ASN A 80 -5.87 -4.07 -7.57
CA ASN A 80 -5.71 -5.35 -8.25
C ASN A 80 -4.46 -5.25 -9.15
N THR A 81 -3.31 -5.56 -8.57
CA THR A 81 -2.01 -5.44 -9.24
C THR A 81 -1.93 -6.32 -10.47
N ARG A 82 -2.40 -7.56 -10.36
CA ARG A 82 -2.37 -8.52 -11.47
C ARG A 82 -3.15 -8.03 -12.69
N PHE A 83 -4.25 -7.30 -12.49
CA PHE A 83 -5.08 -6.76 -13.58
C PHE A 83 -4.83 -5.26 -13.85
N SER A 84 -3.88 -4.65 -13.13
CA SER A 84 -3.51 -3.23 -13.29
C SER A 84 -4.70 -2.28 -13.15
N CYS A 85 -5.58 -2.50 -12.16
CA CYS A 85 -6.78 -1.70 -11.95
C CYS A 85 -7.10 -1.48 -10.46
N LEU A 86 -7.92 -0.48 -10.17
CA LEU A 86 -8.67 -0.42 -8.93
C LEU A 86 -9.94 -1.25 -9.07
N ALA A 87 -10.31 -1.98 -8.04
CA ALA A 87 -11.44 -2.88 -8.06
C ALA A 87 -12.22 -2.85 -6.74
N VAL A 88 -13.47 -3.30 -6.82
CA VAL A 88 -14.33 -3.59 -5.66
C VAL A 88 -14.74 -5.05 -5.68
N PRO A 89 -15.05 -5.67 -4.51
CA PRO A 89 -15.59 -7.02 -4.47
C PRO A 89 -16.87 -7.16 -5.29
N SER A 90 -17.03 -8.28 -5.99
CA SER A 90 -18.22 -8.60 -6.76
C SER A 90 -18.70 -10.01 -6.42
N ALA A 91 -19.96 -10.15 -6.04
CA ALA A 91 -20.55 -11.44 -5.71
C ALA A 91 -20.56 -12.42 -6.89
N ARG A 92 -20.56 -11.90 -8.13
CA ARG A 92 -20.64 -12.72 -9.35
C ARG A 92 -19.29 -13.06 -9.96
N TYR A 93 -18.32 -12.12 -9.93
CA TYR A 93 -17.08 -12.24 -10.71
C TYR A 93 -15.80 -12.25 -9.85
N GLY A 94 -15.92 -12.28 -8.53
CA GLY A 94 -14.80 -12.08 -7.62
C GLY A 94 -14.45 -10.61 -7.44
N PHE A 95 -14.36 -9.82 -8.50
CA PHE A 95 -14.19 -8.37 -8.46
C PHE A 95 -14.87 -7.66 -9.64
N THR A 96 -15.09 -6.36 -9.49
CA THR A 96 -15.49 -5.45 -10.56
C THR A 96 -14.43 -4.35 -10.67
N PRO A 97 -13.78 -4.16 -11.84
CA PRO A 97 -12.86 -3.05 -12.05
C PRO A 97 -13.65 -1.73 -12.04
N VAL A 98 -13.11 -0.70 -11.39
CA VAL A 98 -13.73 0.63 -11.30
C VAL A 98 -12.87 1.73 -11.90
N TRP A 99 -11.58 1.47 -12.08
CA TRP A 99 -10.62 2.39 -12.68
C TRP A 99 -9.34 1.64 -13.10
N ASN A 100 -8.70 2.09 -14.14
CA ASN A 100 -7.35 1.67 -14.53
C ASN A 100 -6.59 2.87 -15.14
N PRO A 101 -5.24 2.87 -15.14
CA PRO A 101 -4.48 3.87 -15.86
C PRO A 101 -4.84 3.88 -17.36
N GLU A 102 -4.94 5.06 -17.97
CA GLU A 102 -5.32 5.21 -19.39
C GLU A 102 -4.41 4.47 -20.37
N PHE A 103 -3.15 4.25 -19.98
CA PHE A 103 -2.18 3.53 -20.80
C PHE A 103 -2.34 2.01 -20.75
N ILE A 104 -3.24 1.46 -19.92
CA ILE A 104 -3.56 0.03 -19.86
C ILE A 104 -4.67 -0.28 -20.85
N SER A 105 -4.35 -0.96 -21.94
CA SER A 105 -5.24 -1.19 -23.07
C SER A 105 -6.28 -2.28 -22.86
N LYS A 106 -6.05 -3.21 -21.90
CA LYS A 106 -6.99 -4.30 -21.61
C LYS A 106 -6.92 -4.77 -20.17
N LEU A 107 -8.05 -5.27 -19.67
CA LEU A 107 -8.14 -5.97 -18.39
C LEU A 107 -7.64 -7.41 -18.57
N ALA A 108 -6.43 -7.72 -18.11
CA ALA A 108 -5.83 -9.05 -18.21
C ALA A 108 -4.94 -9.33 -17.00
N ALA A 109 -4.84 -10.60 -16.60
CA ALA A 109 -4.03 -11.06 -15.46
C ALA A 109 -2.54 -11.10 -15.80
N GLU A 110 -1.95 -9.96 -16.18
CA GLU A 110 -0.62 -9.86 -16.78
C GLU A 110 0.34 -8.95 -16.00
N ASP A 111 -0.08 -8.36 -14.89
CA ASP A 111 0.74 -7.45 -14.07
C ASP A 111 1.56 -6.44 -14.90
N ARG A 112 0.88 -5.66 -15.77
CA ARG A 112 1.54 -4.85 -16.78
C ARG A 112 2.35 -3.70 -16.22
N CYS A 113 1.76 -2.90 -15.32
CA CYS A 113 2.38 -1.71 -14.75
C CYS A 113 2.75 -1.84 -13.26
N HIS A 114 2.42 -2.95 -12.62
CA HIS A 114 2.54 -3.17 -11.19
C HIS A 114 1.92 -2.04 -10.38
N LEU A 115 0.62 -1.83 -10.61
CA LEU A 115 -0.19 -0.92 -9.81
C LEU A 115 -0.20 -1.44 -8.37
N ASN A 116 0.21 -0.62 -7.38
CA ASN A 116 0.45 -1.18 -6.05
C ASN A 116 0.02 -0.32 -4.87
N GLY A 117 -0.13 0.99 -5.01
CA GLY A 117 -0.54 1.87 -3.92
C GLY A 117 -1.84 2.62 -4.22
N LEU A 118 -2.58 2.95 -3.15
CA LEU A 118 -3.83 3.71 -3.21
C LEU A 118 -3.88 4.72 -2.07
N ALA A 119 -4.00 6.00 -2.40
CA ALA A 119 -4.33 7.06 -1.46
C ALA A 119 -5.80 7.45 -1.59
N MET A 120 -6.50 7.47 -0.46
CA MET A 120 -7.83 8.03 -0.35
C MET A 120 -7.75 9.49 0.11
N HIS A 121 -8.65 10.33 -0.39
CA HIS A 121 -8.89 11.67 0.12
C HIS A 121 -10.39 11.87 0.29
N GLU A 122 -10.82 12.26 1.48
CA GLU A 122 -12.25 12.39 1.83
C GLU A 122 -13.11 11.16 1.47
N GLY A 123 -12.49 9.96 1.65
CA GLY A 123 -13.15 8.69 1.38
C GLY A 123 -13.37 8.34 -0.09
N VAL A 124 -12.66 9.02 -1.00
CA VAL A 124 -12.62 8.67 -2.43
C VAL A 124 -11.18 8.41 -2.90
N PRO A 125 -10.95 7.56 -3.92
CA PRO A 125 -9.62 7.35 -4.50
C PRO A 125 -9.08 8.65 -5.07
N ARG A 126 -7.87 9.02 -4.67
CA ARG A 126 -7.24 10.26 -5.13
C ARG A 126 -5.98 10.03 -5.91
N TYR A 127 -5.05 9.22 -5.38
CA TYR A 127 -3.80 8.89 -6.06
C TYR A 127 -3.54 7.40 -6.04
N VAL A 128 -2.85 6.91 -7.07
CA VAL A 128 -2.32 5.56 -7.13
C VAL A 128 -0.84 5.59 -7.50
N THR A 129 -0.12 4.55 -7.11
CA THR A 129 1.26 4.34 -7.55
C THR A 129 1.36 3.14 -8.48
N ALA A 130 2.22 3.25 -9.50
CA ALA A 130 2.61 2.16 -10.39
C ALA A 130 4.13 2.11 -10.50
N VAL A 131 4.71 0.93 -10.72
CA VAL A 131 6.17 0.76 -10.84
C VAL A 131 6.70 1.13 -12.22
N GLY A 132 5.84 1.13 -13.24
CA GLY A 132 6.25 1.53 -14.58
C GLY A 132 5.09 1.81 -15.51
N ARG A 133 5.29 2.71 -16.48
CA ARG A 133 4.35 2.95 -17.58
C ARG A 133 4.51 1.87 -18.63
N ALA A 134 3.93 0.70 -18.39
CA ALA A 134 4.03 -0.44 -19.29
C ALA A 134 2.66 -1.07 -19.54
N ASP A 135 2.43 -1.51 -20.78
CA ASP A 135 1.20 -2.16 -21.24
C ASP A 135 1.49 -3.52 -21.92
N MET A 136 2.43 -4.26 -21.34
CA MET A 136 2.79 -5.62 -21.74
C MET A 136 2.96 -6.51 -20.50
N VAL A 137 2.91 -7.82 -20.69
CA VAL A 137 3.08 -8.82 -19.61
C VAL A 137 4.35 -8.52 -18.82
N ASP A 138 4.24 -8.36 -17.50
CA ASP A 138 5.35 -8.08 -16.59
C ASP A 138 6.23 -6.88 -17.01
N GLY A 139 5.73 -5.97 -17.85
CA GLY A 139 6.52 -4.90 -18.48
C GLY A 139 7.17 -3.93 -17.50
N TRP A 140 6.57 -3.77 -16.32
CA TRP A 140 7.12 -2.94 -15.24
C TRP A 140 8.53 -3.35 -14.79
N ARG A 141 8.93 -4.63 -14.99
CA ARG A 141 10.22 -5.14 -14.48
C ARG A 141 11.42 -4.41 -15.07
N ALA A 142 11.32 -3.98 -16.32
CA ALA A 142 12.35 -3.18 -16.98
C ALA A 142 12.45 -1.75 -16.44
N HIS A 143 11.42 -1.28 -15.74
CA HIS A 143 11.28 0.11 -15.29
C HIS A 143 11.41 0.28 -13.77
N ARG A 144 11.70 -0.79 -13.03
CA ARG A 144 11.68 -0.80 -11.56
C ARG A 144 12.61 0.21 -10.89
N MET A 145 13.66 0.66 -11.58
CA MET A 145 14.67 1.57 -11.03
C MET A 145 14.16 3.01 -10.96
N GLU A 146 13.58 3.52 -12.06
CA GLU A 146 13.17 4.92 -12.18
C GLU A 146 11.88 5.11 -13.00
N GLY A 147 11.13 4.05 -13.25
CA GLY A 147 9.89 4.11 -14.02
C GLY A 147 8.64 4.36 -13.19
N GLY A 148 8.79 4.45 -11.88
CA GLY A 148 7.66 4.56 -10.95
C GLY A 148 6.91 5.88 -11.10
N LEU A 149 5.59 5.81 -10.89
CA LEU A 149 4.63 6.91 -11.12
C LEU A 149 3.74 7.10 -9.90
N LEU A 150 3.39 8.37 -9.63
CA LEU A 150 2.23 8.77 -8.84
C LEU A 150 1.20 9.36 -9.79
N ILE A 151 0.00 8.79 -9.85
CA ILE A 151 -1.05 9.16 -10.82
C ILE A 151 -2.28 9.65 -10.08
N ASP A 152 -2.82 10.79 -10.50
CA ASP A 152 -4.11 11.29 -10.05
C ASP A 152 -5.25 10.47 -10.68
N VAL A 153 -6.09 9.88 -9.84
CA VAL A 153 -7.17 8.98 -10.29
C VAL A 153 -8.24 9.71 -11.11
N ALA A 154 -8.55 10.94 -10.74
CA ALA A 154 -9.63 11.71 -11.37
C ALA A 154 -9.23 12.26 -12.74
N THR A 155 -7.99 12.72 -12.87
CA THR A 155 -7.49 13.40 -14.08
C THR A 155 -6.62 12.53 -14.97
N GLN A 156 -6.20 11.34 -14.49
CA GLN A 156 -5.22 10.47 -15.14
C GLN A 156 -3.81 11.09 -15.26
N ALA A 157 -3.60 12.28 -14.72
CA ALA A 157 -2.33 12.98 -14.80
C ALA A 157 -1.25 12.28 -13.97
N VAL A 158 -0.05 12.17 -14.52
CA VAL A 158 1.15 11.80 -13.76
C VAL A 158 1.58 13.00 -12.94
N VAL A 159 1.51 12.88 -11.61
CA VAL A 159 1.83 13.92 -10.63
C VAL A 159 3.32 13.91 -10.29
N ALA A 160 3.91 12.72 -10.22
CA ALA A 160 5.35 12.52 -10.06
C ALA A 160 5.77 11.27 -10.81
N ASP A 161 6.96 11.29 -11.37
CA ASP A 161 7.60 10.18 -12.10
C ASP A 161 9.03 9.92 -11.60
N ALA A 162 9.81 9.11 -12.30
CA ALA A 162 11.17 8.76 -11.91
C ALA A 162 11.26 8.27 -10.44
N LEU A 163 10.25 7.54 -9.98
CA LEU A 163 10.21 6.87 -8.69
C LEU A 163 10.74 5.43 -8.82
N SER A 164 11.25 4.89 -7.75
CA SER A 164 11.72 3.50 -7.71
C SER A 164 10.84 2.66 -6.81
N MET A 165 10.08 1.73 -7.40
CA MET A 165 9.20 0.84 -6.63
C MET A 165 8.33 1.62 -5.60
N PRO A 166 7.53 2.63 -6.01
CA PRO A 166 6.77 3.45 -5.08
C PRO A 166 5.67 2.64 -4.38
N HIS A 167 5.38 2.93 -3.09
CA HIS A 167 4.36 2.24 -2.29
C HIS A 167 3.59 3.20 -1.38
N SER A 168 2.38 2.81 -1.03
CA SER A 168 1.57 3.36 0.07
C SER A 168 1.48 4.89 0.11
N PRO A 169 0.98 5.56 -0.92
CA PRO A 169 0.76 7.00 -0.90
C PRO A 169 -0.32 7.36 0.15
N ARG A 170 -0.15 8.51 0.84
CA ARG A 170 -1.11 9.06 1.82
C ARG A 170 -1.22 10.55 1.61
N VAL A 171 -2.44 11.06 1.48
CA VAL A 171 -2.69 12.51 1.39
C VAL A 171 -2.58 13.12 2.78
N LEU A 172 -1.74 14.14 2.90
CA LEU A 172 -1.60 14.93 4.13
C LEU A 172 -2.67 16.02 4.21
N PRO A 173 -2.91 16.62 5.41
CA PRO A 173 -3.91 17.68 5.58
C PRO A 173 -3.70 18.92 4.70
N ASP A 174 -2.46 19.20 4.30
CA ASP A 174 -2.11 20.31 3.41
C ASP A 174 -2.23 19.98 1.92
N GLY A 175 -2.71 18.77 1.60
CA GLY A 175 -2.90 18.29 0.23
C GLY A 175 -1.66 17.66 -0.40
N SER A 176 -0.48 17.74 0.22
CA SER A 176 0.70 17.02 -0.24
C SER A 176 0.57 15.50 -0.04
N VAL A 177 1.40 14.71 -0.73
CA VAL A 177 1.36 13.25 -0.68
C VAL A 177 2.63 12.74 -0.02
N LEU A 178 2.49 12.05 1.13
CA LEU A 178 3.56 11.29 1.75
C LEU A 178 3.55 9.87 1.19
N MET A 179 4.70 9.34 0.79
CA MET A 179 4.77 8.00 0.20
C MET A 179 6.16 7.38 0.35
N LEU A 180 6.21 6.07 0.16
CA LEU A 180 7.46 5.31 0.18
C LEU A 180 8.01 5.24 -1.24
N ASP A 181 9.18 5.79 -1.48
CA ASP A 181 10.02 5.54 -2.65
C ASP A 181 10.97 4.40 -2.31
N SER A 182 10.40 3.18 -2.35
CA SER A 182 10.98 2.02 -1.67
C SER A 182 12.27 1.54 -2.28
N GLY A 183 12.41 1.68 -3.61
CA GLY A 183 13.64 1.30 -4.31
C GLY A 183 14.78 2.28 -4.08
N HIS A 184 14.48 3.56 -3.80
CA HIS A 184 15.48 4.52 -3.32
C HIS A 184 15.75 4.41 -1.82
N GLY A 185 14.87 3.73 -1.08
CA GLY A 185 14.99 3.60 0.37
C GLY A 185 14.60 4.88 1.10
N GLU A 186 13.56 5.57 0.64
CA GLU A 186 13.17 6.88 1.16
C GLU A 186 11.67 6.94 1.48
N LEU A 187 11.35 7.69 2.54
CA LEU A 187 10.04 8.30 2.76
C LEU A 187 10.10 9.69 2.15
N ILE A 188 9.27 9.94 1.16
CA ILE A 188 9.24 11.23 0.44
C ILE A 188 7.89 11.93 0.59
N ARG A 189 7.92 13.25 0.48
CA ARG A 189 6.75 14.10 0.36
C ARG A 189 6.72 14.72 -1.04
N VAL A 190 5.58 14.63 -1.70
CA VAL A 190 5.34 15.14 -3.06
C VAL A 190 4.33 16.28 -3.01
N ASP A 191 4.66 17.43 -3.60
CA ASP A 191 3.70 18.48 -3.90
C ASP A 191 2.95 18.10 -5.19
N PRO A 192 1.63 17.84 -5.14
CA PRO A 192 0.90 17.38 -6.31
C PRO A 192 0.66 18.46 -7.36
N VAL A 193 0.88 19.74 -7.05
CA VAL A 193 0.71 20.86 -7.99
C VAL A 193 1.98 21.09 -8.81
N GLY A 194 3.13 21.10 -8.14
CA GLY A 194 4.43 21.38 -8.76
C GLY A 194 5.27 20.15 -9.06
N GLY A 195 4.87 18.95 -8.65
CA GLY A 195 5.67 17.72 -8.77
C GLY A 195 6.95 17.72 -7.93
N ARG A 196 7.17 18.76 -7.10
CA ARG A 196 8.36 18.86 -6.24
C ARG A 196 8.37 17.73 -5.21
N ARG A 197 9.53 17.12 -5.04
CA ARG A 197 9.75 16.06 -4.05
C ARG A 197 10.78 16.51 -3.02
N GLU A 198 10.58 16.06 -1.77
CA GLU A 198 11.54 16.18 -0.69
C GLU A 198 11.66 14.87 0.06
N THR A 199 12.87 14.50 0.45
CA THR A 199 13.11 13.33 1.30
C THR A 199 12.84 13.71 2.75
N VAL A 200 11.86 13.03 3.35
CA VAL A 200 11.50 13.19 4.77
C VAL A 200 12.41 12.33 5.64
N ALA A 201 12.68 11.08 5.20
CA ALA A 201 13.56 10.16 5.92
C ALA A 201 14.16 9.11 4.99
N ARG A 202 15.36 8.62 5.35
CA ARG A 202 15.97 7.43 4.74
C ARG A 202 15.63 6.19 5.54
N LEU A 203 15.39 5.09 4.83
CA LEU A 203 14.88 3.85 5.38
C LEU A 203 15.97 2.78 5.40
N ARG A 204 16.00 1.97 6.47
CA ARG A 204 16.94 0.87 6.62
C ARG A 204 16.36 -0.48 6.15
N GLY A 205 15.52 -0.46 5.13
CA GLY A 205 14.88 -1.63 4.56
C GLY A 205 13.87 -1.21 3.50
N PHE A 206 13.32 -2.18 2.80
CA PHE A 206 12.34 -1.92 1.75
C PHE A 206 10.99 -1.53 2.36
N GLY A 207 10.54 -0.31 2.13
CA GLY A 207 9.27 0.21 2.63
C GLY A 207 8.08 -0.52 2.00
N ARG A 208 7.11 -0.96 2.82
CA ARG A 208 5.94 -1.72 2.34
C ARG A 208 4.61 -1.07 2.66
N GLY A 209 4.38 -0.73 3.90
CA GLY A 209 3.15 -0.14 4.38
C GLY A 209 3.40 1.18 5.09
N LEU A 210 2.46 2.12 4.98
CA LEU A 210 2.51 3.43 5.60
C LEU A 210 1.13 3.76 6.19
N ALA A 211 1.09 4.13 7.45
CA ALA A 211 -0.08 4.68 8.13
C ALA A 211 0.27 6.03 8.76
N LEU A 212 -0.71 6.93 8.85
CA LEU A 212 -0.59 8.22 9.52
C LEU A 212 -1.40 8.21 10.81
N HIS A 213 -0.81 8.66 11.92
CA HIS A 213 -1.51 8.76 13.18
C HIS A 213 -0.94 9.90 14.04
N ASN A 214 -1.76 10.88 14.40
CA ASN A 214 -1.42 11.96 15.32
C ASN A 214 -0.10 12.69 15.00
N GLY A 215 0.17 13.00 13.72
CA GLY A 215 1.39 13.67 13.29
C GLY A 215 2.61 12.75 13.17
N PHE A 216 2.40 11.43 13.24
CA PHE A 216 3.44 10.42 13.00
C PHE A 216 3.17 9.64 11.73
N ALA A 217 4.23 9.30 11.02
CA ALA A 217 4.25 8.27 10.00
C ALA A 217 4.70 6.94 10.63
N ILE A 218 3.89 5.91 10.50
CA ILE A 218 4.17 4.54 10.96
C ILE A 218 4.34 3.70 9.72
N LEU A 219 5.54 3.17 9.50
CA LEU A 219 5.86 2.41 8.30
C LEU A 219 6.49 1.07 8.61
N THR A 220 6.34 0.14 7.69
CA THR A 220 6.90 -1.20 7.79
C THR A 220 8.04 -1.38 6.81
N LEU A 221 9.12 -2.00 7.27
CA LEU A 221 10.31 -2.32 6.50
C LEU A 221 10.47 -3.83 6.35
N SER A 222 10.86 -4.28 5.16
CA SER A 222 11.18 -5.68 4.91
C SER A 222 12.62 -5.88 4.51
N LEU A 223 13.14 -7.07 4.83
CA LEU A 223 14.41 -7.58 4.31
C LEU A 223 14.29 -7.96 2.83
N PRO A 224 15.39 -8.06 2.10
CA PRO A 224 15.40 -8.58 0.75
C PRO A 224 14.95 -10.05 0.72
N ARG A 225 14.16 -10.43 -0.28
CA ARG A 225 13.61 -11.79 -0.39
C ARG A 225 14.67 -12.85 -0.70
N ASN A 226 15.70 -12.49 -1.48
CA ASN A 226 16.73 -13.42 -1.99
C ASN A 226 18.16 -12.96 -1.59
N GLY A 227 18.32 -12.40 -0.40
CA GLY A 227 19.62 -11.93 0.10
C GLY A 227 20.10 -10.59 -0.46
N SER A 228 19.45 -10.04 -1.51
CA SER A 228 19.80 -8.77 -2.16
C SER A 228 18.51 -8.03 -2.56
N PHE A 229 18.54 -6.70 -2.58
CA PHE A 229 17.46 -5.88 -3.15
C PHE A 229 17.50 -5.81 -4.68
N GLY A 230 18.37 -6.58 -5.29
CA GLY A 230 18.47 -6.75 -6.74
C GLY A 230 18.96 -5.49 -7.46
N GLY A 231 19.90 -4.77 -6.88
CA GLY A 231 20.53 -3.57 -7.43
C GLY A 231 19.65 -2.33 -7.35
N LEU A 232 18.66 -2.29 -6.46
CA LEU A 232 17.93 -1.05 -6.17
C LEU A 232 18.84 -0.05 -5.45
N HIS A 233 18.63 1.26 -5.63
CA HIS A 233 19.40 2.31 -4.96
C HIS A 233 19.44 2.19 -3.43
N LEU A 234 18.41 1.62 -2.82
CA LEU A 234 18.37 1.25 -1.40
C LEU A 234 19.56 0.38 -1.01
N GLU A 235 19.97 -0.58 -1.85
CA GLU A 235 21.10 -1.47 -1.57
C GLU A 235 22.42 -0.69 -1.52
N ASP A 236 22.65 0.16 -2.53
CA ASP A 236 23.86 1.01 -2.58
C ASP A 236 23.89 2.01 -1.42
N MET A 237 22.76 2.59 -1.07
CA MET A 237 22.64 3.50 0.08
C MET A 237 22.99 2.80 1.40
N LEU A 238 22.52 1.59 1.63
CA LEU A 238 22.82 0.82 2.84
C LEU A 238 24.28 0.41 2.90
N ILE A 239 24.88 -0.01 1.79
CA ILE A 239 26.30 -0.35 1.67
C ILE A 239 27.14 0.90 1.99
N ALA A 240 26.86 2.04 1.36
CA ALA A 240 27.59 3.29 1.58
C ALA A 240 27.49 3.78 3.04
N ALA A 241 26.34 3.52 3.71
CA ALA A 241 26.15 3.86 5.12
C ALA A 241 26.74 2.83 6.10
N GLY A 242 27.30 1.71 5.60
CA GLY A 242 27.79 0.61 6.46
C GLY A 242 26.68 0.00 7.33
N THR A 243 25.43 -0.01 6.84
CA THR A 243 24.25 -0.34 7.63
C THR A 243 23.55 -1.56 7.08
N ALA A 244 23.25 -2.54 7.93
CA ALA A 244 22.47 -3.70 7.53
C ALA A 244 20.97 -3.36 7.40
N PRO A 245 20.25 -3.99 6.45
CA PRO A 245 18.81 -3.87 6.35
C PRO A 245 18.10 -4.47 7.56
N VAL A 246 16.92 -3.94 7.89
CA VAL A 246 16.11 -4.43 9.01
C VAL A 246 14.67 -4.76 8.56
N CYS A 247 14.07 -5.75 9.24
CA CYS A 247 12.63 -5.98 9.20
C CYS A 247 12.04 -5.36 10.47
N ALA A 248 11.31 -4.26 10.33
CA ALA A 248 10.89 -3.45 11.48
C ALA A 248 9.62 -2.65 11.19
N VAL A 249 9.00 -2.15 12.27
CA VAL A 249 8.09 -1.01 12.22
C VAL A 249 8.90 0.22 12.63
N GLN A 250 8.90 1.27 11.81
CA GLN A 250 9.56 2.53 12.07
C GLN A 250 8.50 3.61 12.27
N ILE A 251 8.71 4.49 13.26
CA ILE A 251 7.85 5.63 13.56
C ILE A 251 8.66 6.89 13.32
N ILE A 252 8.12 7.81 12.52
CA ILE A 252 8.75 9.08 12.16
C ILE A 252 7.82 10.21 12.58
N ASP A 253 8.33 11.18 13.35
CA ASP A 253 7.63 12.41 13.71
C ASP A 253 7.61 13.34 12.50
N LEU A 254 6.41 13.79 12.10
CA LEU A 254 6.19 14.68 10.95
C LEU A 254 5.93 16.15 11.37
N ARG A 255 6.02 16.43 12.69
CA ARG A 255 5.77 17.78 13.25
C ARG A 255 7.02 18.63 13.23
#